data_8df640d7cc1f1771ee727870fe7ce25f
#
_entry.id   8df640d7cc1f1771ee727870fe7ce25f
#
_cell.length_a   1.000
_cell.length_b   1.000
_cell.length_c   1.000
_cell.angle_alpha   90.00
_cell.angle_beta   90.00
_cell.angle_gamma   90.00
#
_symmetry.space_group_name_H-M   'P 1'
#
loop_
_entity.id
_entity.type
_entity.pdbx_description
1 polymer ?
#
loop_
_entity_poly.entity_id
_entity_poly.type
_entity_poly.pdbx_seq_one_letter_code
_entity_poly.pdbx_strand_id
1 'polypeptide(L)'
;MSVAILMGSDSDLDVVSKAFDVLDSFDVKYTKNVLSAHRTPAEVLNLVNNAELTGIKVFIAAAGMAAHLAGVVAAHTTLPVIGIPIPSGSLNGMDSLLSTVQMPPGIPVATVAIGSVSYTHLTLPTRIFV
;
A
#
# COMPACT_ATOMS: atom_id res chain seq x y z
N MET A 1 6.64 -16.43 2.07
CA MET A 1 6.29 -15.04 2.41
C MET A 1 5.45 -14.46 1.30
N SER A 2 4.38 -13.77 1.62
CA SER A 2 3.48 -13.18 0.65
C SER A 2 3.22 -11.71 1.00
N VAL A 3 3.04 -10.89 -0.04
CA VAL A 3 2.69 -9.47 0.09
C VAL A 3 1.25 -9.29 -0.38
N ALA A 4 0.44 -8.58 0.37
CA ALA A 4 -0.89 -8.19 -0.07
C ALA A 4 -0.85 -6.75 -0.57
N ILE A 5 -1.20 -6.55 -1.83
CA ILE A 5 -1.28 -5.22 -2.43
C ILE A 5 -2.74 -4.82 -2.50
N LEU A 6 -3.07 -3.68 -1.88
CA LEU A 6 -4.40 -3.09 -1.92
C LEU A 6 -4.33 -1.78 -2.71
N MET A 7 -5.29 -1.56 -3.58
CA MET A 7 -5.46 -0.28 -4.28
C MET A 7 -6.90 0.18 -4.14
N GLY A 8 -7.11 1.46 -3.86
CA GLY A 8 -8.42 2.01 -3.57
C GLY A 8 -9.34 2.09 -4.78
N SER A 9 -8.78 2.01 -5.99
CA SER A 9 -9.52 2.05 -7.25
C SER A 9 -8.76 1.27 -8.30
N ASP A 10 -9.47 0.69 -9.26
CA ASP A 10 -8.87 0.04 -10.43
C ASP A 10 -8.12 1.04 -11.33
N SER A 11 -8.47 2.33 -11.25
CA SER A 11 -7.74 3.39 -11.95
C SER A 11 -6.29 3.56 -11.43
N ASP A 12 -5.98 3.06 -10.26
CA ASP A 12 -4.64 3.11 -9.67
C ASP A 12 -3.70 2.03 -10.25
N LEU A 13 -4.24 1.10 -11.02
CA LEU A 13 -3.50 -0.07 -11.50
C LEU A 13 -2.27 0.29 -12.31
N ASP A 14 -2.34 1.33 -13.16
CA ASP A 14 -1.21 1.74 -14.00
C ASP A 14 0.02 2.15 -13.17
N VAL A 15 -0.20 2.85 -12.07
CA VAL A 15 0.88 3.24 -11.15
C VAL A 15 1.37 2.04 -10.35
N VAL A 16 0.44 1.26 -9.81
CA VAL A 16 0.75 0.12 -8.92
C VAL A 16 1.41 -1.02 -9.68
N SER A 17 1.14 -1.17 -10.99
CA SER A 17 1.75 -2.23 -11.81
C SER A 17 3.27 -2.18 -11.83
N LYS A 18 3.88 -1.03 -11.63
CA LYS A 18 5.34 -0.91 -11.50
C LYS A 18 5.87 -1.68 -10.29
N ALA A 19 5.10 -1.68 -9.19
CA ALA A 19 5.45 -2.47 -8.01
C ALA A 19 5.36 -3.98 -8.29
N PHE A 20 4.39 -4.40 -9.09
CA PHE A 20 4.28 -5.82 -9.48
C PHE A 20 5.55 -6.29 -10.20
N ASP A 21 6.03 -5.51 -11.16
CA ASP A 21 7.24 -5.84 -11.93
C ASP A 21 8.46 -5.98 -11.02
N VAL A 22 8.59 -5.12 -10.03
CA VAL A 22 9.68 -5.18 -9.05
C VAL A 22 9.57 -6.44 -8.19
N LEU A 23 8.39 -6.74 -7.66
CA LEU A 23 8.17 -7.94 -6.85
C LEU A 23 8.42 -9.21 -7.65
N ASP A 24 7.99 -9.24 -8.91
CA ASP A 24 8.26 -10.36 -9.82
C ASP A 24 9.77 -10.55 -10.03
N SER A 25 10.52 -9.46 -10.18
CA SER A 25 11.97 -9.52 -10.40
C SER A 25 12.73 -10.09 -9.19
N PHE A 26 12.15 -10.00 -7.99
CA PHE A 26 12.72 -10.58 -6.77
C PHE A 26 12.08 -11.91 -6.37
N ASP A 27 11.22 -12.46 -7.21
CA ASP A 27 10.48 -13.71 -6.96
C ASP A 27 9.67 -13.66 -5.65
N VAL A 28 9.08 -12.51 -5.36
CA VAL A 28 8.23 -12.31 -4.19
C VAL A 28 6.77 -12.54 -4.59
N LYS A 29 6.09 -13.43 -3.90
CA LYS A 29 4.66 -13.70 -4.14
C LYS A 29 3.81 -12.56 -3.60
N TYR A 30 2.76 -12.20 -4.33
CA TYR A 30 1.85 -11.15 -3.92
C TYR A 30 0.43 -11.40 -4.43
N THR A 31 -0.53 -10.77 -3.78
CA THR A 31 -1.93 -10.74 -4.22
C THR A 31 -2.31 -9.31 -4.60
N LYS A 32 -3.24 -9.16 -5.53
CA LYS A 32 -3.75 -7.87 -6.00
C LYS A 32 -5.20 -7.73 -5.54
N ASN A 33 -5.51 -6.64 -4.86
CA ASN A 33 -6.83 -6.43 -4.28
C ASN A 33 -7.28 -5.00 -4.55
N VAL A 34 -8.42 -4.83 -5.21
CA VAL A 34 -9.06 -3.52 -5.37
C VAL A 34 -10.05 -3.37 -4.22
N LEU A 35 -9.63 -2.66 -3.19
CA LEU A 35 -10.40 -2.49 -1.95
C LEU A 35 -10.26 -1.04 -1.47
N SER A 36 -11.38 -0.42 -1.18
CA SER A 36 -11.42 0.98 -0.74
C SER A 36 -11.75 1.08 0.74
N ALA A 37 -11.00 1.90 1.47
CA ALA A 37 -11.31 2.19 2.87
C ALA A 37 -12.68 2.86 3.04
N HIS A 38 -13.11 3.63 2.03
CA HIS A 38 -14.38 4.36 2.07
C HIS A 38 -15.56 3.59 1.49
N ARG A 39 -15.33 2.83 0.41
CA ARG A 39 -16.39 2.15 -0.33
C ARG A 39 -16.58 0.68 0.08
N THR A 40 -15.51 0.01 0.47
CA THR A 40 -15.53 -1.41 0.84
C THR A 40 -14.79 -1.66 2.17
N PRO A 41 -15.14 -0.93 3.24
CA PRO A 41 -14.39 -1.03 4.50
C PRO A 41 -14.44 -2.43 5.14
N ALA A 42 -15.55 -3.13 5.01
CA ALA A 42 -15.69 -4.47 5.60
C ALA A 42 -14.73 -5.47 4.94
N GLU A 43 -14.57 -5.41 3.63
CA GLU A 43 -13.68 -6.28 2.87
C GLU A 43 -12.21 -5.97 3.18
N VAL A 44 -11.87 -4.70 3.39
CA VAL A 44 -10.53 -4.29 3.84
C VAL A 44 -10.21 -4.94 5.19
N LEU A 45 -11.10 -4.81 6.16
CA LEU A 45 -10.90 -5.40 7.47
C LEU A 45 -10.82 -6.92 7.43
N ASN A 46 -11.65 -7.56 6.62
CA ASN A 46 -11.63 -9.00 6.45
C ASN A 46 -10.27 -9.50 5.93
N LEU A 47 -9.74 -8.84 4.90
CA LEU A 47 -8.43 -9.19 4.35
C LEU A 47 -7.34 -9.02 5.41
N VAL A 48 -7.33 -7.89 6.11
CA VAL A 48 -6.30 -7.56 7.10
C VAL A 48 -6.37 -8.52 8.31
N ASN A 49 -7.56 -8.79 8.81
CA ASN A 49 -7.75 -9.65 9.99
C ASN A 49 -7.40 -11.12 9.71
N ASN A 50 -7.46 -11.55 8.46
CA ASN A 50 -7.12 -12.92 8.05
C ASN A 50 -5.70 -13.05 7.48
N ALA A 51 -4.89 -12.00 7.54
CA ALA A 51 -3.57 -11.97 6.93
C ALA A 51 -2.65 -13.08 7.43
N GLU A 52 -2.62 -13.32 8.73
CA GLU A 52 -1.77 -14.36 9.31
C GLU A 52 -2.16 -15.75 8.82
N LEU A 53 -3.46 -16.01 8.67
CA LEU A 53 -3.97 -17.29 8.18
C LEU A 53 -3.62 -17.53 6.70
N THR A 54 -3.50 -16.45 5.93
CA THR A 54 -3.21 -16.52 4.48
C THR A 54 -1.73 -16.37 4.16
N GLY A 55 -0.86 -16.24 5.17
CA GLY A 55 0.58 -16.14 4.98
C GLY A 55 1.08 -14.78 4.55
N ILE A 56 0.27 -13.73 4.67
CA ILE A 56 0.68 -12.35 4.36
C ILE A 56 1.64 -11.86 5.43
N LYS A 57 2.74 -11.23 4.99
CA LYS A 57 3.77 -10.69 5.87
C LYS A 57 3.92 -9.17 5.75
N VAL A 58 3.51 -8.59 4.63
CA VAL A 58 3.62 -7.15 4.38
C VAL A 58 2.40 -6.71 3.60
N PHE A 59 1.88 -5.52 3.93
CA PHE A 59 0.85 -4.85 3.15
C PHE A 59 1.45 -3.70 2.36
N ILE A 60 1.04 -3.57 1.10
CA ILE A 60 1.29 -2.38 0.28
C ILE A 60 -0.08 -1.80 -0.06
N ALA A 61 -0.32 -0.56 0.33
CA ALA A 61 -1.61 0.09 0.12
C ALA A 61 -1.43 1.38 -0.69
N ALA A 62 -2.11 1.45 -1.82
CA ALA A 62 -2.06 2.58 -2.73
C ALA A 62 -3.41 3.29 -2.77
N ALA A 63 -3.41 4.59 -2.60
CA ALA A 63 -4.64 5.40 -2.63
C ALA A 63 -4.33 6.84 -3.03
N GLY A 64 -5.32 7.49 -3.67
CA GLY A 64 -5.24 8.89 -4.06
C GLY A 64 -6.15 9.78 -3.23
N MET A 65 -6.02 11.07 -3.43
CA MET A 65 -6.81 12.10 -2.74
C MET A 65 -6.68 11.96 -1.21
N ALA A 66 -7.77 11.89 -0.47
CA ALA A 66 -7.76 11.57 0.96
C ALA A 66 -7.41 10.09 1.15
N ALA A 67 -6.14 9.77 1.12
CA ALA A 67 -5.62 8.40 1.03
C ALA A 67 -5.61 7.73 2.41
N HIS A 68 -6.77 7.33 2.90
CA HIS A 68 -6.93 6.71 4.22
C HIS A 68 -6.61 5.21 4.26
N LEU A 69 -6.49 4.56 3.10
CA LEU A 69 -6.39 3.10 3.02
C LEU A 69 -5.21 2.54 3.82
N ALA A 70 -4.02 3.08 3.62
CA ALA A 70 -2.82 2.60 4.33
C ALA A 70 -2.96 2.77 5.85
N GLY A 71 -3.49 3.91 6.29
CA GLY A 71 -3.73 4.18 7.71
C GLY A 71 -4.76 3.23 8.32
N VAL A 72 -5.84 2.94 7.59
CA VAL A 72 -6.86 1.98 8.05
C VAL A 72 -6.26 0.58 8.17
N VAL A 73 -5.47 0.15 7.18
CA VAL A 73 -4.77 -1.14 7.25
C VAL A 73 -3.84 -1.18 8.47
N ALA A 74 -3.02 -0.14 8.64
CA ALA A 74 -2.06 -0.07 9.75
C ALA A 74 -2.74 -0.08 11.13
N ALA A 75 -3.94 0.47 11.23
CA ALA A 75 -4.71 0.48 12.47
C ALA A 75 -5.20 -0.91 12.90
N HIS A 76 -5.21 -1.89 11.99
CA HIS A 76 -5.78 -3.21 12.23
C HIS A 76 -4.76 -4.36 12.14
N THR A 77 -3.47 -4.05 11.99
CA THR A 77 -2.43 -5.08 11.89
C THR A 77 -1.15 -4.64 12.58
N THR A 78 -0.38 -5.61 13.04
CA THR A 78 0.99 -5.39 13.51
C THR A 78 2.02 -5.66 12.41
N LEU A 79 1.59 -6.12 11.24
CA LEU A 79 2.46 -6.33 10.09
C LEU A 79 2.88 -5.00 9.45
N PRO A 80 4.04 -4.95 8.80
CA PRO A 80 4.48 -3.73 8.12
C PRO A 80 3.50 -3.30 7.03
N VAL A 81 3.25 -1.99 6.96
CA VAL A 81 2.40 -1.37 5.93
C VAL A 81 3.20 -0.32 5.18
N ILE A 82 3.26 -0.45 3.86
CA ILE A 82 3.89 0.50 2.96
C ILE A 82 2.79 1.23 2.20
N GLY A 83 2.78 2.55 2.28
CA GLY A 83 1.80 3.39 1.59
C GLY A 83 2.37 3.98 0.31
N ILE A 84 1.63 3.87 -0.79
CA ILE A 84 1.96 4.49 -2.08
C ILE A 84 0.96 5.61 -2.34
N PRO A 85 1.40 6.89 -2.27
CA PRO A 85 0.54 8.00 -2.61
C PRO A 85 0.30 8.05 -4.14
N ILE A 86 -0.97 8.05 -4.54
CA ILE A 86 -1.36 8.11 -5.95
C ILE A 86 -1.65 9.56 -6.32
N PRO A 87 -1.02 10.09 -7.39
CA PRO A 87 -1.31 11.45 -7.85
C PRO A 87 -2.67 11.48 -8.56
N SER A 88 -3.59 12.28 -8.04
CA SER A 88 -4.91 12.45 -8.64
C SER A 88 -5.55 13.74 -8.13
N GLY A 89 -6.59 14.20 -8.83
CA GLY A 89 -7.30 15.41 -8.45
C GLY A 89 -6.48 16.70 -8.58
N SER A 90 -6.95 17.75 -7.94
CA SER A 90 -6.41 19.11 -8.11
C SER A 90 -5.07 19.33 -7.39
N LEU A 91 -4.70 18.50 -6.42
CA LEU A 91 -3.47 18.66 -5.64
C LEU A 91 -2.33 17.77 -6.12
N ASN A 92 -2.53 17.00 -7.17
CA ASN A 92 -1.50 16.18 -7.85
C ASN A 92 -0.71 15.26 -6.91
N GLY A 93 -1.37 14.71 -5.91
CA GLY A 93 -0.76 13.75 -4.98
C GLY A 93 -0.25 14.33 -3.67
N MET A 94 -0.25 15.65 -3.49
CA MET A 94 0.17 16.25 -2.21
C MET A 94 -0.78 15.83 -1.08
N ASP A 95 -2.08 15.80 -1.36
CA ASP A 95 -3.10 15.34 -0.43
C ASP A 95 -2.92 13.86 -0.06
N SER A 96 -2.65 13.01 -1.04
CA SER A 96 -2.42 11.59 -0.78
C SER A 96 -1.11 11.35 -0.01
N LEU A 97 -0.06 12.10 -0.34
CA LEU A 97 1.20 12.02 0.40
C LEU A 97 1.00 12.39 1.87
N LEU A 98 0.39 13.54 2.13
CA LEU A 98 0.23 14.02 3.52
C LEU A 98 -0.72 13.13 4.33
N SER A 99 -1.81 12.66 3.74
CA SER A 99 -2.74 11.77 4.44
C SER A 99 -2.17 10.37 4.70
N THR A 100 -1.18 9.95 3.92
CA THR A 100 -0.52 8.66 4.10
C THR A 100 0.64 8.75 5.09
N VAL A 101 1.47 9.81 5.02
CA VAL A 101 2.70 9.90 5.80
C VAL A 101 2.49 10.48 7.21
N GLN A 102 1.54 11.39 7.40
CA GLN A 102 1.32 12.06 8.68
C GLN A 102 0.45 11.23 9.63
N MET A 103 0.94 10.05 9.96
CA MET A 103 0.25 9.13 10.87
C MET A 103 0.46 9.52 12.33
N PRO A 104 -0.52 9.23 13.22
CA PRO A 104 -0.36 9.47 14.63
C PRO A 104 0.70 8.55 15.25
N PRO A 105 1.29 8.96 16.39
CA PRO A 105 2.23 8.10 17.10
C PRO A 105 1.67 6.72 17.40
N GLY A 106 2.46 5.69 17.16
CA GLY A 106 2.09 4.30 17.44
C GLY A 106 1.42 3.56 16.29
N ILE A 107 1.02 4.26 15.22
CA ILE A 107 0.40 3.65 14.03
C ILE A 107 1.21 4.07 12.79
N PRO A 108 2.38 3.50 12.56
CA PRO A 108 3.24 3.94 11.47
C PRO A 108 2.84 3.37 10.11
N VAL A 109 3.06 4.18 9.06
CA VAL A 109 2.99 3.74 7.66
C VAL A 109 4.29 4.16 6.99
N ALA A 110 5.02 3.22 6.42
CA ALA A 110 6.21 3.52 5.63
C ALA A 110 5.79 4.07 4.28
N THR A 111 5.97 5.37 4.06
CA THR A 111 5.44 6.05 2.87
C THR A 111 6.54 6.29 1.85
N VAL A 112 6.27 5.94 0.59
CA VAL A 112 7.19 6.12 -0.53
C VAL A 112 6.78 7.35 -1.36
N ALA A 113 7.51 7.65 -2.43
CA ALA A 113 7.27 8.83 -3.25
C ALA A 113 5.92 8.79 -3.97
N ILE A 114 5.43 9.95 -4.38
CA ILE A 114 4.19 10.09 -5.14
C ILE A 114 4.34 9.43 -6.52
N GLY A 115 3.39 8.60 -6.87
CA GLY A 115 3.24 8.08 -8.22
C GLY A 115 4.18 6.93 -8.59
N SER A 116 4.47 6.82 -9.89
CA SER A 116 5.18 5.67 -10.45
C SER A 116 6.62 5.52 -9.99
N VAL A 117 7.26 6.59 -9.52
CA VAL A 117 8.64 6.52 -9.01
C VAL A 117 8.72 5.78 -7.67
N SER A 118 7.60 5.55 -7.01
CA SER A 118 7.56 4.82 -5.75
C SER A 118 8.12 3.40 -5.86
N TYR A 119 8.09 2.79 -7.06
CA TYR A 119 8.63 1.45 -7.26
C TYR A 119 10.13 1.37 -6.95
N THR A 120 10.88 2.45 -7.20
CA THR A 120 12.32 2.48 -6.90
C THR A 120 12.57 2.46 -5.39
N HIS A 121 11.66 3.05 -4.62
CA HIS A 121 11.75 3.04 -3.16
C HIS A 121 11.43 1.65 -2.59
N LEU A 122 10.56 0.87 -3.23
CA LEU A 122 10.24 -0.48 -2.82
C LEU A 122 11.42 -1.45 -2.98
N THR A 123 12.35 -1.16 -3.90
CA THR A 123 13.53 -2.00 -4.10
C THR A 123 14.57 -1.86 -3.00
N LEU A 124 14.65 -0.69 -2.37
CA LEU A 124 15.68 -0.41 -1.38
C LEU A 124 15.63 -1.35 -0.17
N PRO A 125 14.48 -1.57 0.48
CA PRO A 125 14.41 -2.53 1.58
C PRO A 125 14.83 -3.94 1.19
N THR A 126 14.48 -4.36 -0.02
CA THR A 126 14.83 -5.69 -0.52
C THR A 126 16.34 -5.83 -0.70
N ARG A 127 17.01 -4.81 -1.21
CA ARG A 127 18.47 -4.80 -1.41
C ARG A 127 19.23 -4.81 -0.10
N ILE A 128 18.71 -4.15 0.92
CA ILE A 128 19.33 -4.08 2.25
C ILE A 128 19.33 -5.46 2.92
N PHE A 129 18.29 -6.25 2.68
CA PHE A 129 18.11 -7.55 3.32
C PHE A 129 18.62 -8.74 2.47
N VAL A 130 19.09 -8.48 1.28
CA VAL A 130 19.71 -9.47 0.40
C VAL A 130 21.22 -9.34 0.46
#